data_3fb6966c12fca27fb24f981deaad752b
#
_entry.id   3fb6966c12fca27fb24f981deaad752b
#
_cell.length_a   1.000
_cell.length_b   1.000
_cell.length_c   1.000
_cell.angle_alpha   90.00
_cell.angle_beta   90.00
_cell.angle_gamma   90.00
#
_symmetry.space_group_name_H-M   'P 1'
#
loop_
_entity.id
_entity.type
_entity.pdbx_description
1 polymer ?
#
loop_
_entity_poly.entity_id
_entity_poly.type
_entity_poly.pdbx_seq_one_letter_code
_entity_poly.pdbx_strand_id
1 'polypeptide(L)'
;MAIVLGAIPSVNSEGITRFGSYEEVGQLFDLGFKGYRITQILGTDDIIAQYPVLNGQNYVVTGPSRSVSVVLPTNITVKDLSFRYQDNFASLTAPISKGEQLTMVQVWFNNVCIGQSPIVTKNGSAVASDYKEVEYTTEESLLTDVITAIAIICAGVLGAAGILYIYQILRRMMRQAQHKRRRRARRRS
;
A
#
# COMPACT_ATOMS: atom_id res chain seq x y z
N MET A 1 -18.78 16.17 36.41
CA MET A 1 -19.71 17.24 36.87
C MET A 1 -21.12 16.67 36.74
N ALA A 2 -21.93 16.77 37.79
CA ALA A 2 -23.36 16.37 37.76
C ALA A 2 -24.20 17.58 38.12
N ILE A 3 -25.29 17.78 37.39
CA ILE A 3 -26.23 18.89 37.61
C ILE A 3 -27.66 18.30 37.64
N VAL A 4 -28.38 18.56 38.70
CA VAL A 4 -29.78 18.15 38.86
C VAL A 4 -30.64 19.39 38.93
N LEU A 5 -31.66 19.49 38.09
CA LEU A 5 -32.63 20.58 38.04
C LEU A 5 -34.02 20.07 38.46
N GLY A 6 -34.77 20.90 39.20
CA GLY A 6 -36.12 20.58 39.56
C GLY A 6 -36.30 19.59 40.71
N ALA A 7 -35.22 19.25 41.43
CA ALA A 7 -35.30 18.37 42.59
C ALA A 7 -36.10 19.02 43.71
N ILE A 8 -37.09 18.28 44.31
CA ILE A 8 -37.97 18.77 45.36
C ILE A 8 -37.31 18.57 46.72
N PRO A 9 -37.24 19.58 47.58
CA PRO A 9 -36.77 19.42 48.95
C PRO A 9 -37.67 18.46 49.74
N SER A 10 -37.08 17.57 50.52
CA SER A 10 -37.80 16.69 51.45
C SER A 10 -37.46 17.08 52.92
N VAL A 11 -38.44 16.90 53.82
CA VAL A 11 -38.24 17.14 55.24
C VAL A 11 -38.27 15.78 55.92
N ASN A 12 -37.22 15.44 56.71
CA ASN A 12 -37.16 14.20 57.43
C ASN A 12 -38.02 14.25 58.71
N SER A 13 -38.17 13.11 59.42
CA SER A 13 -38.95 12.99 60.65
C SER A 13 -38.42 13.88 61.79
N GLU A 14 -37.23 14.42 61.68
CA GLU A 14 -36.59 15.30 62.66
C GLU A 14 -36.74 16.80 62.28
N GLY A 15 -37.52 17.10 61.23
CA GLY A 15 -37.72 18.45 60.76
C GLY A 15 -36.55 19.06 59.96
N ILE A 16 -35.57 18.25 59.59
CA ILE A 16 -34.42 18.72 58.80
C ILE A 16 -34.77 18.68 57.33
N THR A 17 -34.64 19.82 56.65
CA THR A 17 -34.82 19.92 55.21
C THR A 17 -33.63 19.35 54.50
N ARG A 18 -33.84 18.34 53.65
CA ARG A 18 -32.87 17.79 52.73
C ARG A 18 -33.14 18.28 51.34
N PHE A 19 -32.16 18.79 50.67
CA PHE A 19 -32.28 19.21 49.27
C PHE A 19 -32.11 17.96 48.36
N GLY A 20 -33.20 17.52 47.70
CA GLY A 20 -33.22 16.34 46.83
C GLY A 20 -32.13 16.34 45.78
N SER A 21 -31.68 17.54 45.36
CA SER A 21 -30.55 17.69 44.42
C SER A 21 -29.25 17.04 44.89
N TYR A 22 -28.95 17.05 46.22
CA TYR A 22 -27.76 16.39 46.77
C TYR A 22 -27.88 14.86 46.75
N GLU A 23 -29.08 14.33 47.04
CA GLU A 23 -29.30 12.88 47.00
C GLU A 23 -29.24 12.35 45.57
N GLU A 24 -29.88 13.03 44.63
CA GLU A 24 -29.89 12.69 43.21
C GLU A 24 -28.47 12.81 42.58
N VAL A 25 -27.72 13.86 42.91
CA VAL A 25 -26.31 13.98 42.49
C VAL A 25 -25.48 12.83 43.07
N GLY A 26 -25.69 12.43 44.33
CA GLY A 26 -25.04 11.28 44.94
C GLY A 26 -25.34 10.00 44.17
N GLN A 27 -26.58 9.75 43.81
CA GLN A 27 -26.96 8.56 43.01
C GLN A 27 -26.34 8.59 41.62
N LEU A 28 -26.24 9.76 40.95
CA LEU A 28 -25.58 9.89 39.66
C LEU A 28 -24.09 9.62 39.78
N PHE A 29 -23.42 10.06 40.83
CA PHE A 29 -22.03 9.72 41.07
C PHE A 29 -21.84 8.24 41.35
N ASP A 30 -22.70 7.63 42.17
CA ASP A 30 -22.69 6.20 42.42
C ASP A 30 -22.88 5.39 41.14
N LEU A 31 -23.81 5.80 40.27
CA LEU A 31 -23.99 5.18 38.96
C LEU A 31 -22.71 5.30 38.12
N GLY A 32 -22.11 6.52 38.07
CA GLY A 32 -20.90 6.75 37.28
C GLY A 32 -19.68 5.97 37.80
N PHE A 33 -19.43 6.00 39.13
CA PHE A 33 -18.22 5.41 39.69
C PHE A 33 -18.35 3.91 39.97
N LYS A 34 -19.54 3.40 40.28
CA LYS A 34 -19.77 1.99 40.51
C LYS A 34 -20.22 1.23 39.25
N GLY A 35 -20.95 1.92 38.36
CA GLY A 35 -21.49 1.33 37.15
C GLY A 35 -20.51 1.28 35.96
N TYR A 36 -19.48 2.12 35.96
CA TYR A 36 -18.52 2.21 34.85
C TYR A 36 -17.08 2.16 35.34
N ARG A 37 -16.19 1.70 34.45
CA ARG A 37 -14.75 1.69 34.71
C ARG A 37 -13.98 2.07 33.45
N ILE A 38 -12.81 2.68 33.63
CA ILE A 38 -11.85 2.86 32.55
C ILE A 38 -11.13 1.53 32.33
N THR A 39 -11.21 0.99 31.13
CA THR A 39 -10.57 -0.28 30.75
C THR A 39 -9.62 -0.02 29.61
N GLN A 40 -8.35 -0.39 29.76
CA GLN A 40 -7.40 -0.43 28.68
C GLN A 40 -7.70 -1.65 27.81
N ILE A 41 -7.94 -1.41 26.51
CA ILE A 41 -8.33 -2.44 25.54
C ILE A 41 -7.14 -2.86 24.70
N LEU A 42 -6.31 -1.89 24.32
CA LEU A 42 -5.08 -2.08 23.55
C LEU A 42 -3.93 -1.40 24.27
N GLY A 43 -2.86 -2.12 24.47
CA GLY A 43 -1.59 -1.60 24.97
C GLY A 43 -0.58 -1.42 23.86
N THR A 44 0.37 -0.48 24.03
CA THR A 44 1.45 -0.27 23.05
C THR A 44 2.34 -1.51 22.90
N ASP A 45 2.42 -2.37 23.89
CA ASP A 45 3.26 -3.57 23.89
C ASP A 45 2.53 -4.82 23.40
N ASP A 46 1.23 -4.70 23.13
CA ASP A 46 0.42 -5.82 22.65
C ASP A 46 0.87 -6.23 21.24
N ILE A 47 0.92 -7.53 21.03
CA ILE A 47 1.14 -8.15 19.73
C ILE A 47 -0.22 -8.54 19.17
N ILE A 48 -0.57 -7.99 18.00
CA ILE A 48 -1.83 -8.31 17.34
C ILE A 48 -1.66 -9.50 16.40
N ALA A 49 -0.62 -9.47 15.58
CA ALA A 49 -0.37 -10.53 14.60
C ALA A 49 1.12 -10.57 14.19
N GLN A 50 1.48 -11.69 13.56
CA GLN A 50 2.77 -11.86 12.88
C GLN A 50 2.49 -12.19 11.42
N TYR A 51 3.16 -11.48 10.52
CA TYR A 51 3.01 -11.65 9.08
C TYR A 51 4.31 -12.12 8.44
N PRO A 52 4.27 -13.12 7.57
CA PRO A 52 5.40 -13.43 6.72
C PRO A 52 5.63 -12.28 5.73
N VAL A 53 6.89 -11.99 5.45
CA VAL A 53 7.27 -10.93 4.52
C VAL A 53 7.85 -11.57 3.27
N LEU A 54 7.25 -11.29 2.12
CA LEU A 54 7.76 -11.73 0.83
C LEU A 54 9.12 -11.07 0.59
N ASN A 55 10.10 -11.86 0.17
CA ASN A 55 11.47 -11.43 -0.08
C ASN A 55 12.16 -10.84 1.18
N GLY A 56 11.58 -11.06 2.37
CA GLY A 56 12.09 -10.57 3.64
C GLY A 56 12.90 -11.63 4.41
N GLN A 57 13.84 -11.16 5.22
CA GLN A 57 14.64 -12.04 6.08
C GLN A 57 13.85 -12.59 7.27
N ASN A 58 12.88 -11.84 7.77
CA ASN A 58 12.19 -12.14 9.02
C ASN A 58 10.69 -11.88 8.91
N TYR A 59 9.93 -12.52 9.81
CA TYR A 59 8.54 -12.15 10.07
C TYR A 59 8.45 -10.75 10.66
N VAL A 60 7.39 -10.03 10.33
CA VAL A 60 7.06 -8.76 10.93
C VAL A 60 5.98 -8.95 11.98
N VAL A 61 6.28 -8.46 13.20
CA VAL A 61 5.37 -8.43 14.32
C VAL A 61 4.64 -7.10 14.32
N THR A 62 3.32 -7.11 14.49
CA THR A 62 2.49 -5.91 14.46
C THR A 62 1.81 -5.66 15.79
N GLY A 63 1.58 -4.40 16.09
CA GLY A 63 0.87 -4.01 17.32
C GLY A 63 0.41 -2.55 17.25
N PRO A 64 -0.39 -2.11 18.25
CA PRO A 64 -0.88 -0.73 18.29
C PRO A 64 0.27 0.26 18.47
N SER A 65 0.16 1.41 17.82
CA SER A 65 1.12 2.50 18.01
C SER A 65 0.85 3.31 19.28
N ARG A 66 -0.39 3.28 19.76
CA ARG A 66 -0.84 3.96 20.97
C ARG A 66 -1.83 3.08 21.75
N SER A 67 -1.84 3.26 23.07
CA SER A 67 -2.82 2.59 23.91
C SER A 67 -4.23 3.15 23.68
N VAL A 68 -5.22 2.28 23.78
CA VAL A 68 -6.65 2.63 23.73
C VAL A 68 -7.29 2.25 25.05
N SER A 69 -7.77 3.25 25.79
CA SER A 69 -8.54 3.08 27.02
C SER A 69 -9.93 3.70 26.82
N VAL A 70 -10.95 2.97 27.21
CA VAL A 70 -12.34 3.40 27.07
C VAL A 70 -13.09 3.22 28.38
N VAL A 71 -14.17 3.98 28.53
CA VAL A 71 -15.11 3.84 29.66
C VAL A 71 -16.14 2.77 29.28
N LEU A 72 -16.19 1.69 30.05
CA LEU A 72 -17.15 0.59 29.84
C LEU A 72 -17.96 0.34 31.09
N PRO A 73 -19.23 -0.12 30.95
CA PRO A 73 -19.98 -0.67 32.05
C PRO A 73 -19.20 -1.80 32.73
N THR A 74 -19.30 -1.90 34.05
CA THR A 74 -18.53 -2.88 34.85
C THR A 74 -18.79 -4.34 34.50
N ASN A 75 -19.94 -4.65 33.90
CA ASN A 75 -20.36 -5.98 33.45
C ASN A 75 -19.86 -6.29 32.02
N ILE A 76 -19.26 -5.34 31.30
CA ILE A 76 -18.70 -5.54 29.94
C ILE A 76 -17.22 -5.84 30.04
N THR A 77 -16.78 -6.80 29.24
CA THR A 77 -15.38 -7.23 29.14
C THR A 77 -14.85 -6.99 27.72
N VAL A 78 -13.53 -7.12 27.53
CA VAL A 78 -12.90 -7.00 26.21
C VAL A 78 -13.44 -8.02 25.20
N LYS A 79 -13.96 -9.17 25.69
CA LYS A 79 -14.54 -10.22 24.83
C LYS A 79 -15.87 -9.81 24.17
N ASP A 80 -16.57 -8.85 24.77
CA ASP A 80 -17.84 -8.34 24.28
C ASP A 80 -17.67 -7.24 23.22
N LEU A 81 -16.41 -6.89 22.91
CA LEU A 81 -16.05 -5.88 21.94
C LEU A 81 -15.73 -6.50 20.58
N SER A 82 -16.02 -5.75 19.53
CA SER A 82 -15.67 -6.15 18.16
C SER A 82 -14.49 -5.32 17.65
N PHE A 83 -13.53 -5.99 17.02
CA PHE A 83 -12.37 -5.34 16.41
C PHE A 83 -12.53 -5.37 14.89
N ARG A 84 -12.41 -4.22 14.26
CA ARG A 84 -12.45 -4.09 12.80
C ARG A 84 -11.16 -3.46 12.31
N TYR A 85 -10.58 -4.05 11.28
CA TYR A 85 -9.40 -3.54 10.61
C TYR A 85 -9.83 -2.83 9.33
N GLN A 86 -9.22 -1.68 9.04
CA GLN A 86 -9.57 -0.87 7.88
C GLN A 86 -9.14 -1.54 6.58
N ASP A 87 -7.99 -2.21 6.60
CA ASP A 87 -7.43 -2.92 5.46
C ASP A 87 -7.07 -4.36 5.85
N ASN A 88 -7.29 -5.31 4.93
CA ASN A 88 -6.84 -6.68 5.08
C ASN A 88 -5.52 -6.85 4.31
N PHE A 89 -4.42 -7.07 5.03
CA PHE A 89 -3.14 -7.42 4.39
C PHE A 89 -3.13 -8.91 4.06
N ALA A 90 -3.06 -9.23 2.79
CA ALA A 90 -2.81 -10.60 2.35
C ALA A 90 -1.31 -10.95 2.43
N SER A 91 -0.43 -9.99 2.15
CA SER A 91 1.03 -10.18 2.19
C SER A 91 1.75 -8.84 2.34
N LEU A 92 2.88 -8.87 3.01
CA LEU A 92 3.81 -7.75 3.12
C LEU A 92 5.05 -8.07 2.28
N THR A 93 5.66 -7.06 1.66
CA THR A 93 6.87 -7.23 0.83
C THR A 93 8.02 -6.41 1.42
N ALA A 94 9.22 -7.00 1.52
CA ALA A 94 10.41 -6.30 2.00
C ALA A 94 10.89 -5.23 0.97
N PRO A 95 11.55 -4.17 1.44
CA PRO A 95 11.90 -3.89 2.83
C PRO A 95 10.76 -3.24 3.63
N ILE A 96 10.67 -3.58 4.92
CA ILE A 96 9.71 -3.00 5.86
C ILE A 96 10.47 -2.38 7.03
N SER A 97 10.16 -1.15 7.35
CA SER A 97 10.79 -0.43 8.45
C SER A 97 10.05 -0.65 9.78
N LYS A 98 10.80 -0.62 10.89
CA LYS A 98 10.18 -0.60 12.21
C LYS A 98 9.37 0.69 12.38
N GLY A 99 8.14 0.58 12.91
CA GLY A 99 7.25 1.72 13.12
C GLY A 99 6.42 2.10 11.90
N GLU A 100 6.54 1.37 10.80
CA GLU A 100 5.73 1.58 9.61
C GLU A 100 4.26 1.28 9.90
N GLN A 101 3.38 2.22 9.55
CA GLN A 101 1.94 2.06 9.73
C GLN A 101 1.38 1.18 8.63
N LEU A 102 0.71 0.11 9.02
CA LEU A 102 0.09 -0.84 8.09
C LEU A 102 -1.41 -0.58 7.93
N THR A 103 -2.13 -0.46 9.04
CA THR A 103 -3.59 -0.30 9.04
C THR A 103 -4.06 0.45 10.29
N MET A 104 -5.36 0.56 10.45
CA MET A 104 -6.00 1.07 11.64
C MET A 104 -6.94 0.02 12.21
N VAL A 105 -6.84 -0.24 13.52
CA VAL A 105 -7.81 -1.04 14.25
C VAL A 105 -8.84 -0.13 14.89
N GLN A 106 -10.09 -0.48 14.74
CA GLN A 106 -11.24 0.17 15.37
C GLN A 106 -11.87 -0.78 16.38
N VAL A 107 -12.18 -0.25 17.55
CA VAL A 107 -12.86 -0.99 18.62
C VAL A 107 -14.32 -0.56 18.64
N TRP A 108 -15.21 -1.53 18.53
CA TRP A 108 -16.66 -1.30 18.45
C TRP A 108 -17.39 -1.95 19.60
N PHE A 109 -18.37 -1.23 20.13
CA PHE A 109 -19.32 -1.73 21.11
C PHE A 109 -20.75 -1.26 20.73
N ASN A 110 -21.72 -2.17 20.71
CA ASN A 110 -23.11 -1.87 20.31
C ASN A 110 -23.20 -1.05 19.01
N ASN A 111 -22.39 -1.42 18.00
CA ASN A 111 -22.34 -0.75 16.69
C ASN A 111 -21.81 0.70 16.73
N VAL A 112 -21.20 1.13 17.83
CA VAL A 112 -20.55 2.43 17.99
C VAL A 112 -19.03 2.21 18.08
N CYS A 113 -18.25 2.99 17.29
CA CYS A 113 -16.80 3.00 17.43
C CYS A 113 -16.41 3.76 18.70
N ILE A 114 -15.84 3.05 19.68
CA ILE A 114 -15.47 3.59 21.00
C ILE A 114 -13.98 3.91 21.11
N GLY A 115 -13.15 3.44 20.16
CA GLY A 115 -11.72 3.70 20.15
C GLY A 115 -11.06 3.25 18.85
N GLN A 116 -9.88 3.80 18.57
CA GLN A 116 -9.10 3.41 17.40
C GLN A 116 -7.60 3.63 17.63
N SER A 117 -6.78 2.80 17.01
CA SER A 117 -5.33 2.93 17.03
C SER A 117 -4.71 2.51 15.69
N PRO A 118 -3.70 3.22 15.19
CA PRO A 118 -2.89 2.73 14.09
C PRO A 118 -2.16 1.44 14.50
N ILE A 119 -2.10 0.48 13.59
CA ILE A 119 -1.28 -0.73 13.73
C ILE A 119 0.03 -0.49 13.02
N VAL A 120 1.11 -0.67 13.75
CA VAL A 120 2.48 -0.46 13.26
C VAL A 120 3.31 -1.71 13.41
N THR A 121 4.35 -1.78 12.63
CA THR A 121 5.37 -2.82 12.72
C THR A 121 6.23 -2.61 13.97
N LYS A 122 6.42 -3.63 14.78
CA LYS A 122 7.27 -3.59 16.00
C LYS A 122 8.74 -3.88 15.69
N ASN A 123 9.00 -4.55 14.59
CA ASN A 123 10.32 -4.84 14.04
C ASN A 123 10.34 -4.54 12.54
N GLY A 124 11.53 -4.45 11.97
CA GLY A 124 11.71 -4.34 10.52
C GLY A 124 12.02 -5.70 9.89
N SER A 125 11.90 -5.78 8.57
CA SER A 125 12.39 -6.89 7.76
C SER A 125 13.14 -6.33 6.55
N ALA A 126 14.45 -6.61 6.47
CA ALA A 126 15.26 -6.28 5.30
C ALA A 126 15.00 -7.29 4.18
N VAL A 127 15.40 -6.96 2.97
CA VAL A 127 15.37 -7.89 1.84
C VAL A 127 16.30 -9.06 2.14
N ALA A 128 15.87 -10.29 1.85
CA ALA A 128 16.69 -11.48 2.04
C ALA A 128 17.91 -11.45 1.12
N SER A 129 19.07 -11.84 1.65
CA SER A 129 20.33 -11.86 0.88
C SER A 129 20.30 -12.78 -0.33
N ASP A 130 19.46 -13.81 -0.29
CA ASP A 130 19.30 -14.79 -1.38
C ASP A 130 18.27 -14.35 -2.43
N TYR A 131 17.58 -13.23 -2.18
CA TYR A 131 16.68 -12.66 -3.14
C TYR A 131 17.46 -11.96 -4.24
N LYS A 132 17.62 -12.64 -5.38
CA LYS A 132 18.00 -11.99 -6.62
C LYS A 132 16.74 -11.38 -7.21
N GLU A 133 16.68 -10.06 -7.24
CA GLU A 133 15.73 -9.36 -8.06
C GLU A 133 15.86 -9.92 -9.48
N VAL A 134 14.89 -10.70 -9.92
CA VAL A 134 14.80 -11.10 -11.31
C VAL A 134 14.47 -9.81 -12.03
N GLU A 135 15.49 -9.15 -12.53
CA GLU A 135 15.34 -8.04 -13.46
C GLU A 135 14.58 -8.63 -14.66
N TYR A 136 13.27 -8.42 -14.66
CA TYR A 136 12.46 -8.67 -15.85
C TYR A 136 12.99 -7.69 -16.87
N THR A 137 13.95 -8.13 -17.69
CA THR A 137 14.26 -7.44 -18.94
C THR A 137 12.93 -7.34 -19.67
N THR A 138 12.37 -6.17 -19.64
CA THR A 138 11.09 -5.85 -20.25
C THR A 138 11.18 -6.35 -21.68
N GLU A 139 10.19 -7.10 -22.16
CA GLU A 139 10.16 -7.61 -23.55
C GLU A 139 10.38 -6.50 -24.58
N GLU A 140 10.19 -5.26 -24.22
CA GLU A 140 10.53 -4.07 -25.00
C GLU A 140 12.01 -4.02 -25.45
N SER A 141 12.97 -4.48 -24.64
CA SER A 141 14.38 -4.51 -25.05
C SER A 141 14.62 -5.53 -26.14
N LEU A 142 14.01 -6.71 -26.04
CA LEU A 142 14.13 -7.77 -27.05
C LEU A 142 13.45 -7.36 -28.36
N LEU A 143 12.28 -6.72 -28.29
CA LEU A 143 11.59 -6.21 -29.47
C LEU A 143 12.39 -5.11 -30.18
N THR A 144 13.01 -4.22 -29.43
CA THR A 144 13.84 -3.14 -29.98
C THR A 144 15.09 -3.72 -30.70
N ASP A 145 15.72 -4.71 -30.11
CA ASP A 145 16.89 -5.38 -30.71
C ASP A 145 16.52 -6.15 -31.97
N VAL A 146 15.39 -6.82 -32.00
CA VAL A 146 14.87 -7.52 -33.18
C VAL A 146 14.51 -6.54 -34.28
N ILE A 147 13.85 -5.43 -33.97
CA ILE A 147 13.48 -4.39 -34.95
C ILE A 147 14.72 -3.74 -35.55
N THR A 148 15.74 -3.43 -34.73
CA THR A 148 17.00 -2.85 -35.22
C THR A 148 17.76 -3.81 -36.10
N ALA A 149 17.82 -5.11 -35.77
CA ALA A 149 18.44 -6.13 -36.60
C ALA A 149 17.74 -6.26 -37.97
N ILE A 150 16.42 -6.28 -38.00
CA ILE A 150 15.63 -6.31 -39.25
C ILE A 150 15.91 -5.05 -40.09
N ALA A 151 15.93 -3.88 -39.48
CA ALA A 151 16.20 -2.62 -40.17
C ALA A 151 17.59 -2.60 -40.86
N ILE A 152 18.63 -3.13 -40.18
CA ILE A 152 19.98 -3.26 -40.74
C ILE A 152 19.99 -4.22 -41.91
N ILE A 153 19.34 -5.36 -41.83
CA ILE A 153 19.24 -6.34 -42.93
C ILE A 153 18.54 -5.73 -44.15
N CYS A 154 17.42 -5.04 -43.95
CA CYS A 154 16.68 -4.37 -45.00
C CYS A 154 17.54 -3.29 -45.69
N ALA A 155 18.26 -2.47 -44.93
CA ALA A 155 19.17 -1.46 -45.47
C ALA A 155 20.30 -2.10 -46.31
N GLY A 156 20.86 -3.22 -45.88
CA GLY A 156 21.87 -3.96 -46.62
C GLY A 156 21.37 -4.50 -47.95
N VAL A 157 20.15 -5.07 -47.99
CA VAL A 157 19.52 -5.59 -49.22
C VAL A 157 19.23 -4.46 -50.24
N LEU A 158 18.71 -3.34 -49.74
CA LEU A 158 18.44 -2.16 -50.62
C LEU A 158 19.73 -1.56 -51.18
N GLY A 159 20.77 -1.51 -50.34
CA GLY A 159 22.10 -1.06 -50.80
C GLY A 159 22.69 -1.97 -51.87
N ALA A 160 22.61 -3.28 -51.73
CA ALA A 160 23.09 -4.24 -52.73
C ALA A 160 22.29 -4.16 -54.06
N ALA A 161 20.96 -4.03 -53.95
CA ALA A 161 20.10 -3.83 -55.12
C ALA A 161 20.43 -2.53 -55.88
N GLY A 162 20.70 -1.44 -55.16
CA GLY A 162 21.15 -0.16 -55.71
C GLY A 162 22.47 -0.27 -56.47
N ILE A 163 23.46 -0.96 -55.89
CA ILE A 163 24.77 -1.20 -56.53
C ILE A 163 24.59 -2.02 -57.81
N LEU A 164 23.79 -3.07 -57.82
CA LEU A 164 23.52 -3.90 -58.97
C LEU A 164 22.80 -3.09 -60.07
N TYR A 165 21.87 -2.22 -59.69
CA TYR A 165 21.19 -1.33 -60.64
C TYR A 165 22.13 -0.34 -61.31
N ILE A 166 23.01 0.32 -60.56
CA ILE A 166 24.04 1.20 -61.08
C ILE A 166 24.99 0.44 -61.99
N TYR A 167 25.43 -0.76 -61.60
CA TYR A 167 26.27 -1.60 -62.46
C TYR A 167 25.59 -1.94 -63.78
N GLN A 168 24.31 -2.26 -63.80
CA GLN A 168 23.58 -2.52 -65.05
C GLN A 168 23.49 -1.30 -65.93
N ILE A 169 23.27 -0.09 -65.39
CA ILE A 169 23.25 1.15 -66.15
C ILE A 169 24.64 1.41 -66.78
N LEU A 170 25.70 1.32 -65.98
CA LEU A 170 27.07 1.53 -66.49
C LEU A 170 27.39 0.53 -67.59
N ARG A 171 27.02 -0.74 -67.45
CA ARG A 171 27.22 -1.76 -68.48
C ARG A 171 26.45 -1.45 -69.77
N ARG A 172 25.20 -0.92 -69.65
CA ARG A 172 24.43 -0.45 -70.83
C ARG A 172 25.10 0.74 -71.54
N MET A 173 25.58 1.71 -70.80
CA MET A 173 26.27 2.87 -71.32
C MET A 173 27.58 2.51 -72.06
N MET A 174 28.37 1.61 -71.46
CA MET A 174 29.58 1.11 -72.08
C MET A 174 29.32 0.37 -73.37
N ARG A 175 28.30 -0.45 -73.47
CA ARG A 175 27.88 -1.14 -74.69
C ARG A 175 27.44 -0.15 -75.75
N GLN A 176 26.71 0.91 -75.44
CA GLN A 176 26.30 1.96 -76.37
C GLN A 176 27.50 2.76 -76.83
N ALA A 177 28.45 3.08 -75.95
CA ALA A 177 29.67 3.78 -76.32
C ALA A 177 30.54 2.97 -77.34
N GLN A 178 30.65 1.65 -77.13
CA GLN A 178 31.37 0.74 -78.09
C GLN A 178 30.66 0.69 -79.45
N HIS A 179 29.32 0.61 -79.46
CA HIS A 179 28.58 0.66 -80.76
C HIS A 179 28.74 2.02 -81.49
N LYS A 180 28.77 3.14 -80.77
CA LYS A 180 29.06 4.41 -81.35
C LYS A 180 30.50 4.54 -81.95
N ARG A 181 31.47 3.98 -81.26
CA ARG A 181 32.88 3.92 -81.73
C ARG A 181 32.99 3.07 -83.01
N ARG A 182 32.39 1.89 -83.08
CA ARG A 182 32.38 1.01 -84.25
C ARG A 182 31.67 1.64 -85.42
N ARG A 183 30.58 2.42 -85.27
CA ARG A 183 29.92 3.17 -86.37
C ARG A 183 30.75 4.29 -86.87
N ARG A 184 31.55 4.99 -86.01
CA ARG A 184 32.46 6.05 -86.45
C ARG A 184 33.67 5.50 -87.19
N ALA A 185 34.18 4.37 -86.85
CA ALA A 185 35.25 3.68 -87.54
C ALA A 185 34.86 3.25 -88.97
N ARG A 186 33.64 2.73 -89.16
CA ARG A 186 33.06 2.34 -90.45
C ARG A 186 32.76 3.53 -91.45
N ARG A 187 32.65 4.75 -90.91
CA ARG A 187 32.45 5.96 -91.79
C ARG A 187 33.77 6.61 -92.24
N ARG A 188 34.92 6.13 -91.76
CA ARG A 188 36.25 6.67 -92.13
C ARG A 188 37.03 5.75 -93.08
N SER A 189 36.53 4.62 -93.34
CA SER A 189 36.99 3.70 -94.43
C SER A 189 36.07 3.81 -95.66
#